data_bd86ec99b392992dc3428df56d9a1167
#
_entry.id   bd86ec99b392992dc3428df56d9a1167
#
_cell.length_a   1.000
_cell.length_b   1.000
_cell.length_c   1.000
_cell.angle_alpha   90.00
_cell.angle_beta   90.00
_cell.angle_gamma   90.00
#
_symmetry.space_group_name_H-M   'P 1'
#
loop_
_entity.id
_entity.type
_entity.pdbx_description
1 polymer ?
#
loop_
_entity_poly.entity_id
_entity_poly.type
_entity_poly.pdbx_seq_one_letter_code
_entity_poly.pdbx_strand_id
1 'polypeptide(L)'
;YMKDTELHSALQQIMENRKYNAPDGHEVNVDAGIVFLGNISGSAMDEYSNMFLELPEPFHRVPFLDRIHGFIKGWDLPRMNDDLKAFGWALNSEYFSSIMHELRDDPSYRAIVDARIDMPPKADTRDTEAIKRICTAYLKLLFPHVRRPQDITSRDLNRYCLQPAMDMRAIIRIQMGIADEKESGKTVPSFSVIDA
;
A
#
# COMPACT_ATOMS: atom_id res chain seq x y z
N TYR A 1 -20.24 -20.71 7.40
CA TYR A 1 -18.79 -20.68 7.13
C TYR A 1 -18.61 -20.56 5.62
N MET A 2 -18.08 -19.44 5.12
CA MET A 2 -17.62 -19.32 3.72
C MET A 2 -16.46 -20.30 3.51
N LYS A 3 -16.46 -21.00 2.36
CA LYS A 3 -15.32 -21.82 1.97
C LYS A 3 -14.14 -20.88 1.65
N ASP A 4 -12.90 -21.29 1.87
CA ASP A 4 -11.71 -20.47 1.63
C ASP A 4 -11.66 -19.86 0.22
N THR A 5 -12.17 -20.60 -0.78
CA THR A 5 -12.28 -20.12 -2.17
C THR A 5 -13.30 -18.99 -2.36
N GLU A 6 -14.39 -18.98 -1.60
CA GLU A 6 -15.42 -17.94 -1.67
C GLU A 6 -14.91 -16.65 -1.02
N LEU A 7 -14.24 -16.79 0.14
CA LEU A 7 -13.61 -15.65 0.80
C LEU A 7 -12.54 -15.01 -0.08
N HIS A 8 -11.68 -15.81 -0.69
CA HIS A 8 -10.64 -15.33 -1.60
C HIS A 8 -11.24 -14.58 -2.81
N SER A 9 -12.29 -15.13 -3.44
CA SER A 9 -12.97 -14.48 -4.56
C SER A 9 -13.61 -13.14 -4.15
N ALA A 10 -14.27 -13.12 -2.99
CA ALA A 10 -14.87 -11.89 -2.45
C ALA A 10 -13.80 -10.81 -2.19
N LEU A 11 -12.67 -11.18 -1.56
CA LEU A 11 -11.57 -10.25 -1.31
C LEU A 11 -10.99 -9.70 -2.62
N GLN A 12 -10.79 -10.54 -3.62
CA GLN A 12 -10.30 -10.07 -4.93
C GLN A 12 -11.25 -9.06 -5.58
N GLN A 13 -12.57 -9.29 -5.54
CA GLN A 13 -13.57 -8.36 -6.06
C GLN A 13 -13.52 -7.01 -5.33
N ILE A 14 -13.45 -7.04 -4.01
CA ILE A 14 -13.36 -5.82 -3.20
C ILE A 14 -12.06 -5.05 -3.50
N MET A 15 -10.92 -5.74 -3.56
CA MET A 15 -9.61 -5.12 -3.82
C MET A 15 -9.54 -4.48 -5.22
N GLU A 16 -10.21 -5.05 -6.21
CA GLU A 16 -10.16 -4.58 -7.60
C GLU A 16 -11.22 -3.54 -7.89
N ASN A 17 -12.48 -3.82 -7.53
CA ASN A 17 -13.63 -3.05 -7.98
C ASN A 17 -14.32 -2.25 -6.86
N ARG A 18 -13.89 -2.41 -5.60
CA ARG A 18 -14.58 -1.88 -4.41
C ARG A 18 -16.04 -2.33 -4.33
N LYS A 19 -16.34 -3.50 -4.84
CA LYS A 19 -17.67 -4.08 -4.90
C LYS A 19 -17.63 -5.54 -4.47
N TYR A 20 -18.72 -5.96 -3.85
CA TYR A 20 -18.95 -7.35 -3.50
C TYR A 20 -20.33 -7.77 -3.97
N ASN A 21 -20.39 -8.86 -4.72
CA ASN A 21 -21.65 -9.47 -5.12
C ASN A 21 -22.02 -10.51 -4.06
N ALA A 22 -23.04 -10.18 -3.27
CA ALA A 22 -23.54 -11.08 -2.23
C ALA A 22 -24.23 -12.31 -2.86
N PRO A 23 -24.26 -13.46 -2.17
CA PRO A 23 -24.87 -14.69 -2.71
C PRO A 23 -26.36 -14.56 -3.09
N ASP A 24 -27.04 -13.59 -2.53
CA ASP A 24 -28.44 -13.25 -2.83
C ASP A 24 -28.62 -12.38 -4.08
N GLY A 25 -27.52 -12.06 -4.78
CA GLY A 25 -27.50 -11.28 -6.01
C GLY A 25 -27.43 -9.76 -5.81
N HIS A 26 -27.35 -9.28 -4.56
CA HIS A 26 -27.16 -7.84 -4.30
C HIS A 26 -25.70 -7.43 -4.47
N GLU A 27 -25.46 -6.34 -5.19
CA GLU A 27 -24.16 -5.68 -5.28
C GLU A 27 -24.02 -4.67 -4.12
N VAL A 28 -22.94 -4.83 -3.34
CA VAL A 28 -22.62 -3.94 -2.21
C VAL A 28 -21.35 -3.16 -2.58
N ASN A 29 -21.42 -1.83 -2.49
CA ASN A 29 -20.22 -1.00 -2.60
C ASN A 29 -19.43 -1.07 -1.29
N VAL A 30 -18.14 -1.40 -1.38
CA VAL A 30 -17.24 -1.53 -0.25
C VAL A 30 -16.18 -0.45 -0.33
N ASP A 31 -16.41 0.64 0.37
CA ASP A 31 -15.43 1.72 0.49
C ASP A 31 -14.59 1.53 1.76
N ALA A 32 -13.72 0.53 1.73
CA ALA A 32 -12.85 0.16 2.84
C ALA A 32 -11.39 -0.02 2.39
N GLY A 33 -10.48 0.38 3.25
CA GLY A 33 -9.08 -0.05 3.16
C GLY A 33 -8.93 -1.43 3.79
N ILE A 34 -8.16 -2.31 3.15
CA ILE A 34 -7.89 -3.65 3.67
C ILE A 34 -6.46 -3.71 4.14
N VAL A 35 -6.26 -4.13 5.39
CA VAL A 35 -4.94 -4.38 5.97
C VAL A 35 -4.90 -5.83 6.44
N PHE A 36 -3.92 -6.57 5.95
CA PHE A 36 -3.64 -7.93 6.41
C PHE A 36 -2.54 -7.88 7.47
N LEU A 37 -2.80 -8.45 8.62
CA LEU A 37 -1.81 -8.63 9.68
C LEU A 37 -1.53 -10.12 9.83
N GLY A 38 -0.25 -10.48 9.80
CA GLY A 38 0.18 -11.87 9.93
C GLY A 38 1.52 -11.98 10.66
N ASN A 39 1.72 -13.12 11.30
CA ASN A 39 3.02 -13.49 11.82
C ASN A 39 3.80 -14.21 10.71
N ILE A 40 5.08 -13.88 10.60
CA ILE A 40 6.00 -14.50 9.65
C ILE A 40 7.08 -15.22 10.49
N SER A 41 7.38 -16.47 10.12
CA SER A 41 8.46 -17.21 10.78
C SER A 41 9.82 -16.54 10.58
N GLY A 42 10.74 -16.69 11.53
CA GLY A 42 12.05 -16.06 11.47
C GLY A 42 12.84 -16.39 10.20
N SER A 43 12.63 -17.58 9.62
CA SER A 43 13.27 -18.01 8.37
C SER A 43 12.70 -17.29 7.12
N ALA A 44 11.53 -16.70 7.23
CA ALA A 44 10.88 -15.97 6.14
C ALA A 44 10.93 -14.43 6.33
N MET A 45 11.62 -13.94 7.36
CA MET A 45 11.87 -12.51 7.59
C MET A 45 12.94 -11.94 6.65
N ASP A 46 12.91 -12.37 5.40
CA ASP A 46 13.78 -11.94 4.33
C ASP A 46 12.92 -11.77 3.07
N GLU A 47 13.04 -10.63 2.40
CA GLU A 47 12.24 -10.32 1.22
C GLU A 47 12.50 -11.26 0.03
N TYR A 48 13.62 -11.98 0.03
CA TYR A 48 13.96 -12.99 -0.97
C TYR A 48 13.47 -14.40 -0.60
N SER A 49 12.86 -14.56 0.57
CA SER A 49 12.16 -15.76 0.99
C SER A 49 10.65 -15.61 0.77
N ASN A 50 9.90 -16.73 0.72
CA ASN A 50 8.45 -16.65 0.61
C ASN A 50 7.82 -16.18 1.91
N MET A 51 7.55 -14.87 2.03
CA MET A 51 6.95 -14.26 3.22
C MET A 51 5.47 -14.61 3.40
N PHE A 52 4.81 -15.15 2.37
CA PHE A 52 3.40 -15.51 2.41
C PHE A 52 3.17 -17.01 2.63
N LEU A 53 4.25 -17.79 2.85
CA LEU A 53 4.20 -19.26 2.94
C LEU A 53 3.20 -19.77 3.99
N GLU A 54 3.04 -19.06 5.10
CA GLU A 54 2.16 -19.46 6.21
C GLU A 54 0.68 -19.10 5.97
N LEU A 55 0.38 -18.32 4.93
CA LEU A 55 -0.98 -18.03 4.55
C LEU A 55 -1.58 -19.21 3.76
N PRO A 56 -2.93 -19.35 3.73
CA PRO A 56 -3.59 -20.31 2.86
C PRO A 56 -3.20 -20.16 1.39
N GLU A 57 -3.10 -21.27 0.68
CA GLU A 57 -2.60 -21.34 -0.72
C GLU A 57 -3.20 -20.30 -1.69
N PRO A 58 -4.50 -19.95 -1.67
CA PRO A 58 -5.04 -18.93 -2.55
C PRO A 58 -4.37 -17.56 -2.42
N PHE A 59 -3.79 -17.24 -1.25
CA PHE A 59 -3.11 -15.96 -0.97
C PHE A 59 -1.66 -15.91 -1.50
N HIS A 60 -1.11 -17.07 -1.92
CA HIS A 60 0.23 -17.13 -2.54
C HIS A 60 0.20 -16.87 -4.05
N ARG A 61 -0.99 -16.83 -4.66
CA ARG A 61 -1.12 -16.71 -6.10
C ARG A 61 -0.85 -15.28 -6.57
N VAL A 62 -0.12 -15.15 -7.67
CA VAL A 62 0.22 -13.86 -8.29
C VAL A 62 -0.99 -12.94 -8.47
N PRO A 63 -2.17 -13.39 -8.94
CA PRO A 63 -3.32 -12.50 -9.09
C PRO A 63 -3.81 -11.87 -7.79
N PHE A 64 -3.60 -12.52 -6.65
CA PHE A 64 -3.91 -11.95 -5.34
C PHE A 64 -2.80 -11.00 -4.88
N LEU A 65 -1.54 -11.44 -4.93
CA LEU A 65 -0.38 -10.63 -4.54
C LEU A 65 -0.31 -9.32 -5.29
N ASP A 66 -0.59 -9.35 -6.60
CA ASP A 66 -0.55 -8.16 -7.45
C ASP A 66 -1.57 -7.08 -7.06
N ARG A 67 -2.65 -7.45 -6.35
CA ARG A 67 -3.65 -6.52 -5.80
C ARG A 67 -3.25 -5.90 -4.47
N ILE A 68 -2.26 -6.46 -3.78
CA ILE A 68 -1.68 -5.87 -2.58
C ILE A 68 -0.82 -4.68 -3.00
N HIS A 69 -1.14 -3.49 -2.51
CA HIS A 69 -0.44 -2.28 -2.93
C HIS A 69 1.00 -2.23 -2.42
N GLY A 70 1.23 -2.66 -1.19
CA GLY A 70 2.56 -2.66 -0.58
C GLY A 70 2.64 -3.50 0.68
N PHE A 71 3.86 -3.71 1.15
CA PHE A 71 4.17 -4.51 2.32
C PHE A 71 4.97 -3.68 3.33
N ILE A 72 4.62 -3.81 4.60
CA ILE A 72 5.35 -3.20 5.72
C ILE A 72 6.00 -4.32 6.51
N LYS A 73 7.32 -4.28 6.63
CA LYS A 73 8.11 -5.23 7.41
C LYS A 73 7.91 -4.93 8.90
N GLY A 74 7.03 -5.67 9.57
CA GLY A 74 6.74 -5.47 10.99
C GLY A 74 7.95 -5.68 11.90
N TRP A 75 8.92 -6.49 11.49
CA TRP A 75 10.16 -6.71 12.24
C TRP A 75 11.15 -5.55 12.20
N ASP A 76 11.01 -4.62 11.25
CA ASP A 76 11.80 -3.38 11.20
C ASP A 76 11.22 -2.30 12.12
N LEU A 77 10.00 -2.50 12.65
CA LEU A 77 9.41 -1.60 13.62
C LEU A 77 10.01 -1.86 15.02
N PRO A 78 10.32 -0.79 15.76
CA PRO A 78 10.83 -0.95 17.11
C PRO A 78 9.82 -1.66 18.01
N ARG A 79 10.27 -2.66 18.78
CA ARG A 79 9.40 -3.30 19.77
C ARG A 79 9.07 -2.31 20.88
N MET A 80 7.79 -2.27 21.27
CA MET A 80 7.34 -1.44 22.38
C MET A 80 8.10 -1.78 23.66
N ASN A 81 8.73 -0.77 24.24
CA ASN A 81 9.43 -0.82 25.52
C ASN A 81 9.21 0.50 26.28
N ASP A 82 9.71 0.60 27.50
CA ASP A 82 9.51 1.79 28.32
C ASP A 82 10.20 3.04 27.75
N ASP A 83 11.29 2.88 27.01
CA ASP A 83 12.03 3.99 26.38
C ASP A 83 11.27 4.66 25.22
N LEU A 84 10.28 3.96 24.65
CA LEU A 84 9.42 4.47 23.60
C LEU A 84 8.15 5.17 24.12
N LYS A 85 7.95 5.21 25.44
CA LYS A 85 6.82 5.93 26.04
C LYS A 85 7.04 7.44 25.86
N ALA A 86 6.05 8.10 25.28
CA ALA A 86 6.06 9.56 25.21
C ALA A 86 5.80 10.15 26.59
N PHE A 87 6.67 11.04 27.02
CA PHE A 87 6.49 11.85 28.24
C PHE A 87 6.25 13.30 27.85
N GLY A 88 5.24 13.94 28.45
CA GLY A 88 4.88 15.32 28.16
C GLY A 88 3.85 15.46 27.03
N TRP A 89 4.07 16.43 26.15
CA TRP A 89 3.14 16.70 25.06
C TRP A 89 3.24 15.63 23.98
N ALA A 90 2.10 15.07 23.61
CA ALA A 90 1.98 14.10 22.54
C ALA A 90 0.81 14.46 21.62
N LEU A 91 0.84 13.95 20.39
CA LEU A 91 -0.27 14.10 19.46
C LEU A 91 -1.51 13.37 20.01
N ASN A 92 -2.64 14.07 20.08
CA ASN A 92 -3.90 13.44 20.41
C ASN A 92 -4.31 12.50 19.26
N SER A 93 -4.35 11.20 19.54
CA SER A 93 -4.63 10.17 18.52
C SER A 93 -6.05 10.27 17.94
N GLU A 94 -7.04 10.66 18.74
CA GLU A 94 -8.42 10.83 18.27
C GLU A 94 -8.53 12.03 17.34
N TYR A 95 -7.90 13.16 17.70
CA TYR A 95 -7.85 14.35 16.84
C TYR A 95 -7.11 14.06 15.53
N PHE A 96 -5.98 13.37 15.61
CA PHE A 96 -5.24 12.97 14.42
C PHE A 96 -6.06 12.03 13.52
N SER A 97 -6.74 11.04 14.11
CA SER A 97 -7.60 10.12 13.38
C SER A 97 -8.75 10.87 12.69
N SER A 98 -9.36 11.85 13.36
CA SER A 98 -10.42 12.69 12.78
C SER A 98 -9.93 13.49 11.58
N ILE A 99 -8.73 14.09 11.67
CA ILE A 99 -8.13 14.81 10.54
C ILE A 99 -7.88 13.84 9.36
N MET A 100 -7.33 12.66 9.61
CA MET A 100 -7.07 11.68 8.55
C MET A 100 -8.37 11.19 7.90
N HIS A 101 -9.44 11.10 8.68
CA HIS A 101 -10.76 10.74 8.18
C HIS A 101 -11.32 11.81 7.23
N GLU A 102 -11.23 13.08 7.60
CA GLU A 102 -11.62 14.21 6.73
C GLU A 102 -10.80 14.28 5.44
N LEU A 103 -9.50 13.99 5.53
CA LEU A 103 -8.63 13.98 4.35
C LEU A 103 -8.82 12.77 3.45
N ARG A 104 -9.52 11.72 3.91
CA ARG A 104 -9.67 10.46 3.19
C ARG A 104 -10.18 10.66 1.77
N ASP A 105 -11.27 11.40 1.63
CA ASP A 105 -11.99 11.57 0.37
C ASP A 105 -11.56 12.82 -0.42
N ASP A 106 -10.56 13.57 0.08
CA ASP A 106 -10.02 14.73 -0.63
C ASP A 106 -9.18 14.29 -1.85
N PRO A 107 -9.64 14.56 -3.10
CA PRO A 107 -8.94 14.16 -4.30
C PRO A 107 -7.76 15.07 -4.66
N SER A 108 -7.61 16.24 -4.01
CA SER A 108 -6.59 17.24 -4.35
C SER A 108 -5.18 16.69 -4.21
N TYR A 109 -4.92 15.87 -3.21
CA TYR A 109 -3.62 15.23 -3.00
C TYR A 109 -3.26 14.26 -4.11
N ARG A 110 -4.25 13.50 -4.62
CA ARG A 110 -4.03 12.62 -5.77
C ARG A 110 -3.72 13.44 -7.02
N ALA A 111 -4.40 14.53 -7.24
CA ALA A 111 -4.13 15.44 -8.36
C ALA A 111 -2.70 16.02 -8.29
N ILE A 112 -2.21 16.36 -7.08
CA ILE A 112 -0.82 16.80 -6.86
C ILE A 112 0.16 15.69 -7.23
N VAL A 113 -0.07 14.47 -6.77
CA VAL A 113 0.77 13.31 -7.09
C VAL A 113 0.77 13.04 -8.61
N ASP A 114 -0.39 13.10 -9.25
CA ASP A 114 -0.50 12.89 -10.71
C ASP A 114 0.22 13.97 -11.52
N ALA A 115 0.27 15.22 -11.02
CA ALA A 115 0.96 16.34 -11.66
C ALA A 115 2.48 16.33 -11.45
N ARG A 116 2.96 15.70 -10.36
CA ARG A 116 4.35 15.77 -9.91
C ARG A 116 5.15 14.49 -10.13
N ILE A 117 4.50 13.38 -10.46
CA ILE A 117 5.18 12.09 -10.66
C ILE A 117 5.14 11.70 -12.13
N ASP A 118 6.33 11.65 -12.72
CA ASP A 118 6.52 11.11 -14.06
C ASP A 118 6.58 9.58 -14.05
N MET A 119 5.93 8.99 -15.04
CA MET A 119 5.83 7.55 -15.21
C MET A 119 6.65 7.09 -16.40
N PRO A 120 7.43 6.02 -16.25
CA PRO A 120 8.14 5.48 -17.38
C PRO A 120 7.16 4.95 -18.45
N PRO A 121 7.50 5.06 -19.74
CA PRO A 121 6.69 4.48 -20.81
C PRO A 121 6.47 2.97 -20.58
N LYS A 122 5.24 2.52 -20.75
CA LYS A 122 4.81 1.11 -20.55
C LYS A 122 4.91 0.61 -19.10
N ALA A 123 4.87 1.50 -18.10
CA ALA A 123 4.73 1.08 -16.72
C ALA A 123 3.46 0.21 -16.53
N ASP A 124 3.57 -0.83 -15.71
CA ASP A 124 2.44 -1.65 -15.35
C ASP A 124 1.37 -0.83 -14.63
N THR A 125 0.10 -0.99 -15.03
CA THR A 125 -1.02 -0.19 -14.50
C THR A 125 -1.22 -0.41 -13.01
N ARG A 126 -1.06 -1.65 -12.53
CA ARG A 126 -1.22 -1.97 -11.10
C ARG A 126 -0.09 -1.42 -10.25
N ASP A 127 1.15 -1.50 -10.73
CA ASP A 127 2.28 -0.86 -10.04
C ASP A 127 2.09 0.65 -9.96
N THR A 128 1.70 1.25 -11.08
CA THR A 128 1.43 2.69 -11.16
C THR A 128 0.36 3.11 -10.15
N GLU A 129 -0.75 2.40 -10.13
CA GLU A 129 -1.85 2.73 -9.22
C GLU A 129 -1.48 2.49 -7.75
N ALA A 130 -0.79 1.40 -7.44
CA ALA A 130 -0.32 1.09 -6.10
C ALA A 130 0.63 2.18 -5.58
N ILE A 131 1.65 2.54 -6.37
CA ILE A 131 2.63 3.55 -5.98
C ILE A 131 1.98 4.91 -5.80
N LYS A 132 1.13 5.35 -6.73
CA LYS A 132 0.43 6.63 -6.62
C LYS A 132 -0.52 6.69 -5.43
N ARG A 133 -1.21 5.60 -5.10
CA ARG A 133 -2.07 5.52 -3.90
C ARG A 133 -1.28 5.64 -2.62
N ILE A 134 -0.19 4.89 -2.48
CA ILE A 134 0.66 4.95 -1.29
C ILE A 134 1.32 6.32 -1.18
N CYS A 135 1.85 6.87 -2.29
CA CYS A 135 2.43 8.20 -2.32
C CYS A 135 1.41 9.27 -1.88
N THR A 136 0.16 9.19 -2.37
CA THR A 136 -0.94 10.07 -1.95
C THR A 136 -1.25 9.93 -0.46
N ALA A 137 -1.23 8.72 0.07
CA ALA A 137 -1.45 8.47 1.49
C ALA A 137 -0.33 9.09 2.35
N TYR A 138 0.93 8.92 1.96
CA TYR A 138 2.05 9.58 2.64
C TYR A 138 1.98 11.11 2.54
N LEU A 139 1.56 11.65 1.40
CA LEU A 139 1.38 13.09 1.24
C LEU A 139 0.32 13.63 2.21
N LYS A 140 -0.84 12.96 2.32
CA LYS A 140 -1.89 13.31 3.29
C LYS A 140 -1.39 13.20 4.74
N LEU A 141 -0.66 12.13 5.05
CA LEU A 141 -0.20 11.81 6.39
C LEU A 141 0.88 12.78 6.89
N LEU A 142 1.87 13.06 6.07
CA LEU A 142 3.07 13.80 6.47
C LEU A 142 3.02 15.29 6.11
N PHE A 143 2.24 15.65 5.09
CA PHE A 143 2.16 17.01 4.55
C PHE A 143 0.70 17.47 4.38
N PRO A 144 -0.13 17.43 5.43
CA PRO A 144 -1.56 17.76 5.32
C PRO A 144 -1.81 19.24 4.97
N HIS A 145 -0.79 20.08 5.06
CA HIS A 145 -0.84 21.51 4.70
C HIS A 145 -0.68 21.77 3.20
N VAL A 146 -0.19 20.80 2.42
CA VAL A 146 0.03 20.94 0.99
C VAL A 146 -1.32 21.02 0.26
N ARG A 147 -1.50 22.06 -0.56
CA ARG A 147 -2.72 22.31 -1.33
C ARG A 147 -2.48 22.40 -2.83
N ARG A 148 -1.26 22.69 -3.25
CA ARG A 148 -0.86 22.85 -4.65
C ARG A 148 0.44 22.12 -4.91
N PRO A 149 0.77 21.77 -6.16
CA PRO A 149 2.03 21.10 -6.52
C PRO A 149 3.30 21.85 -6.02
N GLN A 150 3.25 23.17 -5.92
CA GLN A 150 4.37 24.01 -5.50
C GLN A 150 4.57 24.07 -3.99
N ASP A 151 3.61 23.62 -3.20
CA ASP A 151 3.65 23.69 -1.73
C ASP A 151 4.56 22.61 -1.12
N ILE A 152 5.11 21.69 -1.94
CA ILE A 152 6.07 20.67 -1.52
C ILE A 152 7.29 20.65 -2.45
N THR A 153 8.48 20.52 -1.88
CA THR A 153 9.71 20.41 -2.66
C THR A 153 9.80 19.05 -3.36
N SER A 154 10.47 18.99 -4.53
CA SER A 154 10.73 17.74 -5.24
C SER A 154 11.50 16.75 -4.37
N ARG A 155 12.43 17.24 -3.56
CA ARG A 155 13.20 16.45 -2.61
C ARG A 155 12.31 15.79 -1.55
N ASP A 156 11.41 16.53 -0.93
CA ASP A 156 10.57 16.02 0.16
C ASP A 156 9.50 15.06 -0.39
N LEU A 157 8.89 15.38 -1.52
CA LEU A 157 7.95 14.48 -2.20
C LEU A 157 8.62 13.17 -2.58
N ASN A 158 9.84 13.22 -3.13
CA ASN A 158 10.58 12.00 -3.47
C ASN A 158 10.93 11.21 -2.20
N ARG A 159 11.57 11.86 -1.23
CA ARG A 159 12.14 11.17 -0.06
C ARG A 159 11.08 10.55 0.85
N TYR A 160 9.97 11.26 1.08
CA TYR A 160 9.00 10.89 2.10
C TYR A 160 7.72 10.28 1.55
N CYS A 161 7.46 10.41 0.25
CA CYS A 161 6.23 9.88 -0.34
C CYS A 161 6.50 8.88 -1.46
N LEU A 162 7.29 9.25 -2.48
CA LEU A 162 7.48 8.40 -3.66
C LEU A 162 8.41 7.22 -3.37
N GLN A 163 9.61 7.46 -2.81
CA GLN A 163 10.57 6.38 -2.56
C GLN A 163 10.01 5.32 -1.61
N PRO A 164 9.40 5.65 -0.45
CA PRO A 164 8.77 4.65 0.39
C PRO A 164 7.64 3.87 -0.31
N ALA A 165 6.88 4.53 -1.19
CA ALA A 165 5.83 3.85 -1.97
C ALA A 165 6.42 2.83 -2.96
N MET A 166 7.51 3.18 -3.64
CA MET A 166 8.23 2.26 -4.53
C MET A 166 8.83 1.09 -3.75
N ASP A 167 9.46 1.35 -2.60
CA ASP A 167 10.07 0.31 -1.76
C ASP A 167 9.03 -0.69 -1.26
N MET A 168 7.87 -0.21 -0.79
CA MET A 168 6.78 -1.08 -0.37
C MET A 168 6.23 -1.94 -1.52
N ARG A 169 6.13 -1.40 -2.73
CA ARG A 169 5.67 -2.14 -3.90
C ARG A 169 6.73 -3.11 -4.43
N ALA A 170 8.02 -2.76 -4.30
CA ALA A 170 9.14 -3.63 -4.71
C ALA A 170 9.12 -4.97 -3.97
N ILE A 171 8.79 -4.97 -2.68
CA ILE A 171 8.64 -6.20 -1.89
C ILE A 171 7.56 -7.11 -2.51
N ILE A 172 6.42 -6.56 -2.88
CA ILE A 172 5.35 -7.32 -3.53
C ILE A 172 5.81 -7.90 -4.87
N ARG A 173 6.56 -7.14 -5.68
CA ARG A 173 7.12 -7.64 -6.94
C ARG A 173 8.09 -8.80 -6.73
N ILE A 174 8.96 -8.72 -5.72
CA ILE A 174 9.86 -9.83 -5.35
C ILE A 174 9.03 -11.06 -4.96
N GLN A 175 8.00 -10.91 -4.14
CA GLN A 175 7.14 -12.02 -3.72
C GLN A 175 6.36 -12.66 -4.87
N MET A 176 5.91 -11.86 -5.84
CA MET A 176 5.30 -12.38 -7.07
C MET A 176 6.29 -13.21 -7.88
N GLY A 177 7.55 -12.77 -7.98
CA GLY A 177 8.62 -13.52 -8.65
C GLY A 177 9.00 -14.83 -7.97
N ILE A 178 8.81 -14.90 -6.63
CA ILE A 178 8.99 -16.15 -5.87
C ILE A 178 7.79 -17.10 -6.09
N ALA A 179 6.59 -16.54 -6.22
CA ALA A 179 5.36 -17.31 -6.42
C ALA A 179 5.21 -17.87 -7.84
N ASP A 180 5.73 -17.18 -8.85
CA ASP A 180 5.67 -17.63 -10.27
C ASP A 180 6.95 -17.19 -11.00
N GLU A 181 7.64 -18.17 -11.60
CA GLU A 181 8.87 -17.95 -12.36
C GLU A 181 8.70 -16.95 -13.52
N LYS A 182 7.49 -16.83 -14.10
CA LYS A 182 7.17 -15.86 -15.15
C LYS A 182 7.21 -14.40 -14.67
N GLU A 183 7.07 -14.19 -13.38
CA GLU A 183 7.19 -12.89 -12.73
C GLU A 183 8.61 -12.61 -12.20
N SER A 184 9.46 -13.65 -12.20
CA SER A 184 10.84 -13.53 -11.70
C SER A 184 11.64 -12.51 -12.50
N GLY A 185 12.40 -11.69 -11.77
CA GLY A 185 13.24 -10.63 -12.36
C GLY A 185 12.48 -9.36 -12.80
N LYS A 186 11.15 -9.34 -12.73
CA LYS A 186 10.39 -8.10 -12.96
C LYS A 186 10.57 -7.16 -11.76
N THR A 187 10.94 -5.93 -12.03
CA THR A 187 11.14 -4.89 -11.04
C THR A 187 10.06 -3.83 -11.12
N VAL A 188 9.88 -3.09 -10.04
CA VAL A 188 9.04 -1.89 -10.04
C VAL A 188 9.60 -0.88 -11.04
N PRO A 189 8.76 -0.28 -11.91
CA PRO A 189 9.21 0.77 -12.81
C PRO A 189 9.81 1.96 -12.05
N SER A 190 10.83 2.60 -12.63
CA SER A 190 11.47 3.77 -12.02
C SER A 190 10.63 5.01 -12.23
N PHE A 191 9.95 5.47 -11.20
CA PHE A 191 9.23 6.73 -11.17
C PHE A 191 10.15 7.86 -10.73
N SER A 192 9.89 9.07 -11.18
CA SER A 192 10.63 10.25 -10.77
C SER A 192 9.70 11.43 -10.45
N VAL A 193 10.21 12.35 -9.62
CA VAL A 193 9.48 13.59 -9.33
C VAL A 193 9.91 14.64 -10.34
N ILE A 194 8.95 15.29 -10.97
CA ILE A 194 9.16 16.46 -11.83
C ILE A 194 8.98 17.74 -11.04
N ASP A 195 9.67 18.79 -11.42
CA ASP A 195 9.54 20.11 -10.82
C ASP A 195 8.18 20.74 -11.17
N ALA A 196 7.65 21.56 -10.22
CA ALA A 196 6.33 22.17 -10.33
C ALA A 196 6.36 23.49 -11.10
#